data_50f2e67368a2430630be9b515a876fda
#
_entry.id   50f2e67368a2430630be9b515a876fda
#
_cell.length_a   1.000
_cell.length_b   1.000
_cell.length_c   1.000
_cell.angle_alpha   90.00
_cell.angle_beta   90.00
_cell.angle_gamma   90.00
#
_symmetry.space_group_name_H-M   'P 1'
#
loop_
_entity.id
_entity.type
_entity.pdbx_description
1 polymer ?
#
loop_
_entity_poly.entity_id
_entity_poly.type
_entity_poly.pdbx_seq_one_letter_code
_entity_poly.pdbx_strand_id
1 'polypeptide(L)'
;GKIGVVSTDFLSDLDKQLATGGMDGESGGHFCDPLYALMMVYNTIKGKYQTSVDASSPSSFYEIKFPYLYVSSSKDYDNYKKYFLDSDPYTTKEIKDMANDSFDQLSKKAASISIKDVQSRHSS
;
A
#
# COMPACT_ATOMS: atom_id res chain seq x y z
N GLY A 1 -13.14 -20.56 26.60
CA GLY A 1 -12.63 -20.46 25.23
C GLY A 1 -11.74 -19.25 25.08
N LYS A 2 -10.74 -19.30 24.19
CA LYS A 2 -9.92 -18.13 23.87
C LYS A 2 -10.70 -17.23 22.91
N ILE A 3 -10.79 -15.94 23.19
CA ILE A 3 -11.40 -14.95 22.30
C ILE A 3 -10.26 -14.33 21.47
N GLY A 4 -10.40 -14.38 20.14
CA GLY A 4 -9.51 -13.68 19.22
C GLY A 4 -9.95 -12.23 19.03
N VAL A 5 -8.99 -11.31 19.03
CA VAL A 5 -9.22 -9.87 18.77
C VAL A 5 -8.49 -9.46 17.51
N VAL A 6 -9.23 -8.90 16.55
CA VAL A 6 -8.69 -8.36 15.30
C VAL A 6 -9.27 -6.96 15.06
N SER A 7 -8.51 -6.11 14.38
CA SER A 7 -8.90 -4.73 14.10
C SER A 7 -8.51 -4.31 12.68
N THR A 8 -8.97 -3.14 12.28
CA THR A 8 -8.63 -2.47 11.02
C THR A 8 -8.05 -1.10 11.34
N ASP A 9 -7.09 -0.66 10.54
CA ASP A 9 -6.28 0.55 10.71
C ASP A 9 -5.26 0.43 11.86
N PHE A 10 -3.99 0.51 11.50
CA PHE A 10 -2.89 0.23 12.42
C PHE A 10 -2.84 1.22 13.60
N LEU A 11 -2.96 0.67 14.80
CA LEU A 11 -2.85 1.41 16.05
C LEU A 11 -1.38 1.74 16.38
N SER A 12 -1.18 2.85 17.07
CA SER A 12 0.17 3.32 17.46
C SER A 12 0.87 2.42 18.48
N ASP A 13 0.11 1.56 19.19
CA ASP A 13 0.59 0.62 20.18
C ASP A 13 0.41 -0.85 19.78
N LEU A 14 0.25 -1.12 18.47
CA LEU A 14 0.05 -2.46 17.92
C LEU A 14 1.14 -3.45 18.37
N ASP A 15 2.39 -3.02 18.44
CA ASP A 15 3.52 -3.82 18.93
C ASP A 15 3.28 -4.36 20.35
N LYS A 16 2.79 -3.53 21.24
CA LYS A 16 2.46 -3.90 22.62
C LYS A 16 1.26 -4.83 22.69
N GLN A 17 0.22 -4.54 21.89
CA GLN A 17 -1.00 -5.35 21.84
C GLN A 17 -0.70 -6.77 21.35
N LEU A 18 0.13 -6.92 20.32
CA LEU A 18 0.57 -8.23 19.83
C LEU A 18 1.45 -8.96 20.86
N ALA A 19 2.39 -8.26 21.49
CA ALA A 19 3.31 -8.86 22.46
C ALA A 19 2.60 -9.33 23.74
N THR A 20 1.54 -8.65 24.16
CA THR A 20 0.79 -8.99 25.38
C THR A 20 -0.39 -9.93 25.11
N GLY A 21 -0.70 -10.24 23.85
CA GLY A 21 -1.87 -11.01 23.47
C GLY A 21 -3.19 -10.24 23.61
N GLY A 22 -3.13 -8.92 23.68
CA GLY A 22 -4.31 -8.05 23.64
C GLY A 22 -4.96 -7.99 22.25
N MET A 23 -4.19 -8.34 21.21
CA MET A 23 -4.65 -8.44 19.82
C MET A 23 -3.98 -9.61 19.11
N ASP A 24 -4.72 -10.29 18.24
CA ASP A 24 -4.24 -11.42 17.44
C ASP A 24 -3.80 -10.97 16.03
N GLY A 25 -4.24 -9.80 15.57
CA GLY A 25 -3.83 -9.24 14.29
C GLY A 25 -4.58 -7.97 13.91
N GLU A 26 -3.99 -7.24 12.99
CA GLU A 26 -4.56 -6.00 12.45
C GLU A 26 -4.33 -5.90 10.96
N SER A 27 -5.28 -5.30 10.24
CA SER A 27 -5.16 -4.97 8.83
C SER A 27 -5.16 -3.46 8.63
N GLY A 28 -4.42 -2.98 7.64
CA GLY A 28 -4.36 -1.55 7.34
C GLY A 28 -3.34 -1.24 6.26
N GLY A 29 -2.72 -0.07 6.32
CA GLY A 29 -1.53 0.22 5.54
C GLY A 29 -1.76 0.89 4.19
N HIS A 30 -2.78 1.72 4.07
CA HIS A 30 -3.07 2.52 2.85
C HIS A 30 -2.15 3.76 2.70
N PHE A 31 -0.94 3.70 3.25
CA PHE A 31 0.00 4.85 3.24
C PHE A 31 0.51 5.20 1.84
N CYS A 32 0.46 4.26 0.90
CA CYS A 32 0.93 4.48 -0.47
C CYS A 32 -0.16 4.99 -1.42
N ASP A 33 -1.43 5.03 -1.00
CA ASP A 33 -2.54 5.47 -1.82
C ASP A 33 -2.33 6.88 -2.39
N PRO A 34 -1.87 7.88 -1.60
CA PRO A 34 -1.62 9.23 -2.13
C PRO A 34 -0.56 9.27 -3.23
N LEU A 35 0.47 8.41 -3.17
CA LEU A 35 1.50 8.33 -4.21
C LEU A 35 0.91 7.86 -5.53
N TYR A 36 0.09 6.82 -5.51
CA TYR A 36 -0.56 6.31 -6.72
C TYR A 36 -1.55 7.32 -7.31
N ALA A 37 -2.34 8.00 -6.47
CA ALA A 37 -3.21 9.08 -6.90
C ALA A 37 -2.41 10.20 -7.59
N LEU A 38 -1.29 10.61 -7.01
CA LEU A 38 -0.39 11.61 -7.59
C LEU A 38 0.17 11.15 -8.94
N MET A 39 0.61 9.90 -9.05
CA MET A 39 1.14 9.35 -10.32
C MET A 39 0.06 9.29 -11.40
N MET A 40 -1.15 8.95 -11.06
CA MET A 40 -2.28 8.98 -12.00
C MET A 40 -2.53 10.38 -12.55
N VAL A 41 -2.59 11.39 -11.68
CA VAL A 41 -2.75 12.79 -12.07
C VAL A 41 -1.58 13.26 -12.94
N TYR A 42 -0.35 12.99 -12.50
CA TYR A 42 0.85 13.36 -13.23
C TYR A 42 0.87 12.75 -14.64
N ASN A 43 0.64 11.44 -14.76
CA ASN A 43 0.66 10.74 -16.03
C ASN A 43 -0.50 11.19 -16.95
N THR A 44 -1.65 11.56 -16.40
CA THR A 44 -2.76 12.14 -17.16
C THR A 44 -2.38 13.50 -17.73
N ILE A 45 -1.78 14.38 -16.92
CA ILE A 45 -1.31 15.70 -17.38
C ILE A 45 -0.24 15.57 -18.48
N LYS A 46 0.59 14.53 -18.41
CA LYS A 46 1.60 14.22 -19.43
C LYS A 46 1.03 13.53 -20.68
N GLY A 47 -0.29 13.40 -20.76
CA GLY A 47 -0.97 12.79 -21.92
C GLY A 47 -0.77 11.29 -22.07
N LYS A 48 -0.34 10.60 -21.02
CA LYS A 48 -0.12 9.14 -21.04
C LYS A 48 -1.38 8.32 -20.83
N TYR A 49 -2.40 8.91 -20.20
CA TYR A 49 -3.68 8.28 -19.95
C TYR A 49 -4.78 9.00 -20.72
N GLN A 50 -5.80 8.27 -21.08
CA GLN A 50 -6.96 8.84 -21.76
C GLN A 50 -7.71 9.75 -20.79
N THR A 51 -7.98 10.99 -21.23
CA THR A 51 -8.60 12.03 -20.38
C THR A 51 -10.10 12.13 -20.57
N SER A 52 -10.67 11.53 -21.61
CA SER A 52 -12.11 11.54 -21.86
C SER A 52 -12.80 10.54 -20.93
N VAL A 53 -13.21 11.03 -19.79
CA VAL A 53 -13.99 10.28 -18.81
C VAL A 53 -15.44 10.74 -18.92
N ASP A 54 -16.36 9.80 -19.14
CA ASP A 54 -17.79 10.07 -19.04
C ASP A 54 -18.16 10.09 -17.55
N ALA A 55 -18.29 11.29 -16.98
CA ALA A 55 -18.61 11.47 -15.57
C ALA A 55 -19.98 10.89 -15.17
N SER A 56 -20.85 10.60 -16.14
CA SER A 56 -22.14 9.95 -15.87
C SER A 56 -22.04 8.42 -15.72
N SER A 57 -20.89 7.84 -16.09
CA SER A 57 -20.67 6.39 -16.04
C SER A 57 -19.57 6.04 -15.05
N PRO A 58 -19.87 5.41 -13.90
CA PRO A 58 -18.84 4.97 -12.94
C PRO A 58 -17.78 4.05 -13.55
N SER A 59 -18.10 3.30 -14.58
CA SER A 59 -17.17 2.38 -15.27
C SER A 59 -16.15 3.10 -16.15
N SER A 60 -16.28 4.40 -16.37
CA SER A 60 -15.34 5.20 -17.18
C SER A 60 -14.18 5.78 -16.36
N PHE A 61 -14.20 5.65 -15.05
CA PHE A 61 -13.12 6.11 -14.18
C PHE A 61 -12.01 5.07 -14.07
N TYR A 62 -10.77 5.56 -14.03
CA TYR A 62 -9.64 4.74 -13.66
C TYR A 62 -9.72 4.35 -12.18
N GLU A 63 -9.67 3.06 -11.89
CA GLU A 63 -9.72 2.53 -10.54
C GLU A 63 -8.43 1.77 -10.22
N ILE A 64 -7.79 2.11 -9.10
CA ILE A 64 -6.67 1.35 -8.55
C ILE A 64 -7.13 0.67 -7.26
N LYS A 65 -6.85 -0.62 -7.14
CA LYS A 65 -7.17 -1.43 -5.96
C LYS A 65 -5.90 -1.75 -5.20
N PHE A 66 -5.95 -1.54 -3.89
CA PHE A 66 -4.87 -1.84 -2.96
C PHE A 66 -5.28 -3.00 -2.05
N PRO A 67 -4.39 -3.98 -1.81
CA PRO A 67 -4.59 -4.94 -0.75
C PRO A 67 -4.33 -4.28 0.61
N TYR A 68 -4.97 -4.79 1.65
CA TYR A 68 -4.57 -4.47 3.02
C TYR A 68 -3.24 -5.15 3.36
N LEU A 69 -2.43 -4.48 4.16
CA LEU A 69 -1.33 -5.13 4.87
C LEU A 69 -1.89 -5.83 6.11
N TYR A 70 -1.32 -6.97 6.47
CA TYR A 70 -1.71 -7.75 7.64
C TYR A 70 -0.52 -7.91 8.56
N VAL A 71 -0.73 -7.64 9.84
CA VAL A 71 0.26 -7.79 10.91
C VAL A 71 -0.39 -8.62 12.01
N SER A 72 0.11 -9.85 12.24
CA SER A 72 -0.46 -10.82 13.19
C SER A 72 0.55 -11.39 14.17
N SER A 73 1.78 -10.86 14.14
CA SER A 73 2.84 -11.26 15.07
C SER A 73 3.81 -10.11 15.28
N SER A 74 4.58 -10.15 16.38
CA SER A 74 5.68 -9.18 16.60
C SER A 74 6.68 -9.17 15.46
N LYS A 75 6.97 -10.32 14.85
CA LYS A 75 7.86 -10.42 13.68
C LYS A 75 7.28 -9.70 12.45
N ASP A 76 5.98 -9.82 12.20
CA ASP A 76 5.32 -9.09 11.10
C ASP A 76 5.36 -7.59 11.38
N TYR A 77 5.14 -7.19 12.63
CA TYR A 77 5.24 -5.79 13.04
C TYR A 77 6.65 -5.24 12.84
N ASP A 78 7.70 -5.97 13.23
CA ASP A 78 9.09 -5.56 13.04
C ASP A 78 9.41 -5.35 11.55
N ASN A 79 8.93 -6.24 10.69
CA ASN A 79 9.07 -6.08 9.24
C ASN A 79 8.26 -4.89 8.70
N TYR A 80 7.01 -4.73 9.14
CA TYR A 80 6.19 -3.57 8.79
C TYR A 80 6.88 -2.26 9.20
N LYS A 81 7.35 -2.19 10.46
CA LYS A 81 8.07 -1.03 10.97
C LYS A 81 9.30 -0.73 10.12
N LYS A 82 10.13 -1.73 9.84
CA LYS A 82 11.36 -1.58 9.07
C LYS A 82 11.11 -1.04 7.65
N TYR A 83 10.09 -1.55 6.95
CA TYR A 83 9.89 -1.30 5.52
C TYR A 83 8.83 -0.24 5.21
N PHE A 84 8.04 0.20 6.19
CA PHE A 84 6.97 1.19 5.99
C PHE A 84 7.03 2.38 6.95
N LEU A 85 7.66 2.25 8.12
CA LEU A 85 7.74 3.34 9.10
C LEU A 85 9.16 3.92 9.18
N ASP A 86 10.18 3.09 9.25
CA ASP A 86 11.57 3.50 9.40
C ASP A 86 12.25 3.75 8.03
N SER A 87 11.62 3.32 6.94
CA SER A 87 12.09 3.55 5.57
C SER A 87 10.91 3.78 4.61
N ASP A 88 11.21 4.42 3.48
CA ASP A 88 10.20 4.64 2.45
C ASP A 88 9.90 3.33 1.69
N PRO A 89 8.62 2.95 1.53
CA PRO A 89 8.26 1.75 0.75
C PRO A 89 8.55 1.87 -0.74
N TYR A 90 8.81 3.07 -1.23
CA TYR A 90 9.26 3.34 -2.61
C TYR A 90 10.45 4.31 -2.60
N THR A 91 11.53 3.92 -3.24
CA THR A 91 12.69 4.79 -3.45
C THR A 91 12.38 5.91 -4.46
N THR A 92 13.17 6.98 -4.43
CA THR A 92 13.08 8.07 -5.43
C THR A 92 13.18 7.54 -6.86
N LYS A 93 14.00 6.50 -7.09
CA LYS A 93 14.13 5.88 -8.41
C LYS A 93 12.84 5.21 -8.84
N GLU A 94 12.25 4.40 -7.96
CA GLU A 94 10.98 3.71 -8.23
C GLU A 94 9.85 4.71 -8.52
N ILE A 95 9.76 5.80 -7.76
CA ILE A 95 8.78 6.87 -8.01
C ILE A 95 9.00 7.52 -9.38
N LYS A 96 10.25 7.79 -9.78
CA LYS A 96 10.56 8.29 -11.12
C LYS A 96 10.18 7.31 -12.22
N ASP A 97 10.37 6.02 -11.99
CA ASP A 97 9.98 4.97 -12.93
C ASP A 97 8.44 4.91 -13.07
N MET A 98 7.70 5.04 -11.96
CA MET A 98 6.23 5.11 -11.96
C MET A 98 5.67 6.27 -12.80
N ALA A 99 6.41 7.38 -12.93
CA ALA A 99 6.05 8.48 -13.81
C ALA A 99 6.09 8.11 -15.31
N ASN A 100 6.61 6.92 -15.66
CA ASN A 100 6.64 6.37 -17.00
C ASN A 100 5.73 5.15 -17.18
N ASP A 101 5.12 4.66 -16.12
CA ASP A 101 4.25 3.50 -16.17
C ASP A 101 2.96 3.77 -16.97
N SER A 102 2.48 2.75 -17.66
CA SER A 102 1.10 2.71 -18.12
C SER A 102 0.15 2.54 -16.94
N PHE A 103 -1.14 2.78 -17.14
CA PHE A 103 -2.15 2.52 -16.10
C PHE A 103 -2.12 1.06 -15.62
N ASP A 104 -2.00 0.10 -16.54
CA ASP A 104 -1.90 -1.32 -16.20
C ASP A 104 -0.69 -1.66 -15.35
N GLN A 105 0.48 -1.06 -15.65
CA GLN A 105 1.69 -1.24 -14.85
C GLN A 105 1.53 -0.66 -13.45
N LEU A 106 0.95 0.53 -13.35
CA LEU A 106 0.68 1.19 -12.07
C LEU A 106 -0.32 0.38 -11.23
N SER A 107 -1.41 -0.11 -11.86
CA SER A 107 -2.42 -0.96 -11.21
C SER A 107 -1.83 -2.27 -10.69
N LYS A 108 -0.94 -2.92 -11.45
CA LYS A 108 -0.26 -4.14 -11.02
C LYS A 108 0.66 -3.90 -9.83
N LYS A 109 1.41 -2.79 -9.83
CA LYS A 109 2.25 -2.39 -8.70
C LYS A 109 1.41 -2.17 -7.44
N ALA A 110 0.29 -1.45 -7.55
CA ALA A 110 -0.62 -1.23 -6.43
C ALA A 110 -1.18 -2.54 -5.87
N ALA A 111 -1.64 -3.44 -6.75
CA ALA A 111 -2.22 -4.72 -6.35
C ALA A 111 -1.22 -5.69 -5.71
N SER A 112 0.08 -5.50 -5.93
CA SER A 112 1.14 -6.37 -5.39
C SER A 112 1.75 -5.87 -4.08
N ILE A 113 1.39 -4.66 -3.62
CA ILE A 113 2.01 -4.08 -2.43
C ILE A 113 1.81 -4.95 -1.20
N SER A 114 2.90 -5.26 -0.53
CA SER A 114 2.93 -6.02 0.72
C SER A 114 4.26 -5.79 1.42
N ILE A 115 4.37 -6.17 2.69
CA ILE A 115 5.65 -6.14 3.41
C ILE A 115 6.70 -6.96 2.67
N LYS A 116 6.31 -8.13 2.15
CA LYS A 116 7.19 -9.00 1.38
C LYS A 116 7.62 -8.39 0.03
N ASP A 117 6.73 -7.67 -0.65
CA ASP A 117 7.05 -6.95 -1.88
C ASP A 117 8.12 -5.89 -1.64
N VAL A 118 7.91 -5.01 -0.65
CA VAL A 118 8.89 -3.97 -0.30
C VAL A 118 10.22 -4.60 0.12
N GLN A 119 10.18 -5.64 0.95
CA GLN A 119 11.36 -6.39 1.34
C GLN A 119 12.13 -6.91 0.13
N SER A 120 11.45 -7.54 -0.83
CA SER A 120 12.10 -8.14 -2.00
C SER A 120 12.73 -7.09 -2.94
N ARG A 121 12.13 -5.91 -3.05
CA ARG A 121 12.65 -4.80 -3.86
C ARG A 121 13.84 -4.08 -3.22
N HIS A 122 13.94 -4.10 -1.88
CA HIS A 122 14.93 -3.36 -1.11
C HIS A 122 15.95 -4.25 -0.37
N SER A 123 15.91 -5.56 -0.58
CA SER A 123 16.92 -6.50 -0.06
C SER A 123 18.11 -6.55 -1.02
N SER A 124 19.02 -5.61 -0.86
CA SER A 124 20.34 -5.63 -1.49
C SER A 124 21.40 -5.62 -0.39
#